data_7c04e361137a1b55b8a85587f5ee7c16
#
_entry.id   7c04e361137a1b55b8a85587f5ee7c16
#
_cell.length_a   1.000
_cell.length_b   1.000
_cell.length_c   1.000
_cell.angle_alpha   90.00
_cell.angle_beta   90.00
_cell.angle_gamma   90.00
#
_symmetry.space_group_name_H-M   'P 1'
#
loop_
_entity.id
_entity.type
_entity.pdbx_description
1 polymer ?
#
loop_
_entity_poly.entity_id
_entity_poly.type
_entity_poly.pdbx_seq_one_letter_code
_entity_poly.pdbx_strand_id
1 'polypeptide(L)'
;VEAFPDEAKAIDAYLDLIREVAGAMRGYYLARAAPKGTGWLATMAMSRKAERFFQMRTEDVVASLTDNPKLRALFTAQWGYYGSTPSRSSFAIQALVVKHFMHGGYYPVGGAREIAKHLLTKVADAGGWTRVTTDVDEIVIEGGRAVGVRLVDGEEIRAPRIVSATGVLSTVRRLLPAYVSQQPWVRSIESLAPSPPHVCLYLGFKGDIRSAGC
;
A
#
# COMPACT_ATOMS: atom_id res chain seq x y z
N VAL A 1 6.07 24.53 13.31
CA VAL A 1 6.83 25.77 13.29
C VAL A 1 7.45 26.07 14.66
N GLU A 2 6.72 25.93 15.78
CA GLU A 2 7.26 26.21 17.13
C GLU A 2 8.57 25.46 17.43
N ALA A 3 8.67 24.19 17.04
CA ALA A 3 9.88 23.38 17.28
C ALA A 3 11.04 23.69 16.29
N PHE A 4 10.76 24.39 15.19
CA PHE A 4 11.73 24.74 14.13
C PHE A 4 11.44 26.15 13.60
N PRO A 5 11.65 27.21 14.41
CA PRO A 5 11.26 28.58 14.03
C PRO A 5 12.01 29.10 12.78
N ASP A 6 13.27 28.72 12.63
CA ASP A 6 14.11 29.14 11.51
C ASP A 6 13.82 28.39 10.20
N GLU A 7 13.02 27.34 10.26
CA GLU A 7 12.72 26.45 9.14
C GLU A 7 11.29 26.61 8.59
N ALA A 8 10.59 27.67 8.93
CA ALA A 8 9.21 27.92 8.52
C ALA A 8 9.03 27.80 7.01
N LYS A 9 9.96 28.38 6.22
CA LYS A 9 9.92 28.30 4.75
C LYS A 9 10.04 26.89 4.21
N ALA A 10 10.90 26.06 4.80
CA ALA A 10 11.07 24.66 4.40
C ALA A 10 9.81 23.82 4.74
N ILE A 11 9.20 24.10 5.88
CA ILE A 11 7.95 23.45 6.31
C ILE A 11 6.81 23.79 5.34
N ASP A 12 6.63 25.08 5.02
CA ASP A 12 5.59 25.53 4.09
C ASP A 12 5.81 24.95 2.69
N ALA A 13 7.05 25.00 2.18
CA ALA A 13 7.40 24.41 0.88
C ALA A 13 7.13 22.90 0.83
N TYR A 14 7.44 22.18 1.92
CA TYR A 14 7.12 20.76 2.03
C TYR A 14 5.61 20.50 1.95
N LEU A 15 4.81 21.24 2.72
CA LEU A 15 3.36 21.09 2.73
C LEU A 15 2.71 21.46 1.40
N ASP A 16 3.21 22.48 0.71
CA ASP A 16 2.73 22.85 -0.61
C ASP A 16 3.06 21.79 -1.65
N LEU A 17 4.27 21.24 -1.60
CA LEU A 17 4.67 20.14 -2.46
C LEU A 17 3.81 18.88 -2.22
N ILE A 18 3.49 18.54 -0.96
CA ILE A 18 2.54 17.45 -0.61
C ILE A 18 1.18 17.68 -1.28
N ARG A 19 0.64 18.91 -1.22
CA ARG A 19 -0.65 19.25 -1.85
C ARG A 19 -0.57 19.14 -3.38
N GLU A 20 0.53 19.61 -3.98
CA GLU A 20 0.75 19.51 -5.42
C GLU A 20 0.78 18.06 -5.90
N VAL A 21 1.56 17.22 -5.22
CA VAL A 21 1.66 15.78 -5.54
C VAL A 21 0.30 15.10 -5.38
N ALA A 22 -0.41 15.34 -4.27
CA ALA A 22 -1.72 14.74 -4.05
C ALA A 22 -2.74 15.14 -5.14
N GLY A 23 -2.69 16.39 -5.62
CA GLY A 23 -3.49 16.85 -6.74
C GLY A 23 -3.15 16.13 -8.05
N ALA A 24 -1.87 15.97 -8.36
CA ALA A 24 -1.39 15.25 -9.54
C ALA A 24 -1.78 13.76 -9.50
N MET A 25 -1.66 13.12 -8.33
CA MET A 25 -2.02 11.72 -8.14
C MET A 25 -3.51 11.47 -8.31
N ARG A 26 -4.37 12.40 -7.91
CA ARG A 26 -5.82 12.29 -8.17
C ARG A 26 -6.10 12.16 -9.68
N GLY A 27 -5.49 13.01 -10.50
CA GLY A 27 -5.59 12.94 -11.96
C GLY A 27 -5.10 11.60 -12.51
N TYR A 28 -3.98 11.12 -12.03
CA TYR A 28 -3.40 9.84 -12.42
C TYR A 28 -4.34 8.65 -12.14
N TYR A 29 -4.93 8.57 -10.95
CA TYR A 29 -5.86 7.50 -10.60
C TYR A 29 -7.19 7.60 -11.36
N LEU A 30 -7.74 8.80 -11.54
CA LEU A 30 -8.94 9.00 -12.35
C LEU A 30 -8.72 8.55 -13.80
N ALA A 31 -7.57 8.88 -14.37
CA ALA A 31 -7.20 8.46 -15.72
C ALA A 31 -7.15 6.93 -15.86
N ARG A 32 -6.66 6.21 -14.85
CA ARG A 32 -6.59 4.73 -14.85
C ARG A 32 -7.92 4.06 -14.56
N ALA A 33 -8.84 4.72 -13.87
CA ALA A 33 -10.19 4.24 -13.61
C ALA A 33 -11.16 4.51 -14.77
N ALA A 34 -10.79 5.38 -15.71
CA ALA A 34 -11.64 5.72 -16.86
C ALA A 34 -11.81 4.52 -17.80
N PRO A 35 -13.00 4.34 -18.41
CA PRO A 35 -13.24 3.30 -19.39
C PRO A 35 -12.27 3.42 -20.60
N LYS A 36 -11.83 2.27 -21.15
CA LYS A 36 -10.97 2.25 -22.33
C LYS A 36 -11.67 2.97 -23.50
N GLY A 37 -11.00 3.95 -24.09
CA GLY A 37 -11.52 4.73 -25.24
C GLY A 37 -11.98 6.15 -24.92
N THR A 38 -12.13 6.52 -23.64
CA THR A 38 -12.47 7.88 -23.27
C THR A 38 -11.22 8.73 -23.05
N GLY A 39 -10.92 9.62 -24.01
CA GLY A 39 -9.98 10.72 -23.79
C GLY A 39 -8.51 10.34 -23.58
N TRP A 40 -7.94 9.47 -24.43
CA TRP A 40 -6.51 9.08 -24.37
C TRP A 40 -5.55 10.27 -24.16
N LEU A 41 -5.75 11.38 -24.86
CA LEU A 41 -4.92 12.58 -24.72
C LEU A 41 -5.07 13.24 -23.33
N ALA A 42 -6.30 13.32 -22.81
CA ALA A 42 -6.54 13.86 -21.47
C ALA A 42 -5.92 12.95 -20.40
N THR A 43 -6.06 11.63 -20.55
CA THR A 43 -5.44 10.63 -19.67
C THR A 43 -3.92 10.76 -19.65
N MET A 44 -3.31 10.92 -20.82
CA MET A 44 -1.86 11.08 -20.95
C MET A 44 -1.36 12.39 -20.32
N ALA A 45 -2.07 13.50 -20.52
CA ALA A 45 -1.72 14.79 -19.92
C ALA A 45 -1.83 14.76 -18.37
N MET A 46 -2.87 14.11 -17.85
CA MET A 46 -3.07 13.94 -16.39
C MET A 46 -2.01 13.04 -15.77
N SER A 47 -1.56 12.00 -16.49
CA SER A 47 -0.54 11.08 -15.98
C SER A 47 0.86 11.71 -15.96
N ARG A 48 1.22 12.53 -16.95
CA ARG A 48 2.55 13.15 -17.05
C ARG A 48 2.97 13.94 -15.83
N LYS A 49 2.03 14.70 -15.25
CA LYS A 49 2.33 15.49 -14.05
C LYS A 49 2.67 14.59 -12.85
N ALA A 50 2.00 13.45 -12.74
CA ALA A 50 2.23 12.48 -11.66
C ALA A 50 3.52 11.67 -11.87
N GLU A 51 3.84 11.31 -13.12
CA GLU A 51 4.99 10.45 -13.46
C GLU A 51 6.31 11.03 -12.96
N ARG A 52 6.51 12.35 -13.06
CA ARG A 52 7.72 12.99 -12.53
C ARG A 52 7.91 12.73 -11.04
N PHE A 53 6.82 12.74 -10.25
CA PHE A 53 6.88 12.53 -8.81
C PHE A 53 7.17 11.08 -8.42
N PHE A 54 6.84 10.12 -9.29
CA PHE A 54 7.24 8.72 -9.09
C PHE A 54 8.75 8.53 -9.25
N GLN A 55 9.42 9.34 -10.06
CA GLN A 55 10.86 9.27 -10.29
C GLN A 55 11.68 10.02 -9.23
N MET A 56 11.07 10.91 -8.46
CA MET A 56 11.75 11.65 -7.39
C MET A 56 11.92 10.78 -6.17
N ARG A 57 13.14 10.64 -5.67
CA ARG A 57 13.39 9.94 -4.40
C ARG A 57 13.02 10.84 -3.23
N THR A 58 12.40 10.26 -2.21
CA THR A 58 11.98 10.98 -1.00
C THR A 58 13.16 11.72 -0.33
N GLU A 59 14.29 11.04 -0.19
CA GLU A 59 15.51 11.59 0.41
C GLU A 59 16.01 12.85 -0.32
N ASP A 60 16.08 12.80 -1.66
CA ASP A 60 16.57 13.93 -2.47
C ASP A 60 15.65 15.15 -2.37
N VAL A 61 14.34 14.91 -2.39
CA VAL A 61 13.34 15.99 -2.24
C VAL A 61 13.47 16.65 -0.87
N VAL A 62 13.52 15.87 0.19
CA VAL A 62 13.62 16.39 1.55
C VAL A 62 14.96 17.11 1.76
N ALA A 63 16.07 16.60 1.18
CA ALA A 63 17.37 17.24 1.23
C ALA A 63 17.40 18.58 0.49
N SER A 64 16.60 18.76 -0.57
CA SER A 64 16.51 20.03 -1.30
C SER A 64 15.74 21.12 -0.55
N LEU A 65 14.95 20.77 0.47
CA LEU A 65 14.13 21.71 1.22
C LEU A 65 14.83 22.28 2.46
N THR A 66 15.69 21.50 3.10
CA THR A 66 16.37 21.90 4.33
C THR A 66 17.66 21.11 4.54
N ASP A 67 18.65 21.74 5.17
CA ASP A 67 19.88 21.08 5.63
C ASP A 67 19.77 20.57 7.07
N ASN A 68 18.69 20.89 7.78
CA ASN A 68 18.48 20.47 9.16
C ASN A 68 18.18 18.97 9.27
N PRO A 69 19.06 18.13 9.85
CA PRO A 69 18.87 16.70 9.87
C PRO A 69 17.68 16.26 10.71
N LYS A 70 17.32 17.01 11.77
CA LYS A 70 16.15 16.71 12.60
C LYS A 70 14.86 16.97 11.84
N LEU A 71 14.79 18.04 11.06
CA LEU A 71 13.63 18.35 10.24
C LEU A 71 13.49 17.34 9.07
N ARG A 72 14.61 16.95 8.45
CA ARG A 72 14.62 15.86 7.45
C ARG A 72 14.07 14.54 8.02
N ALA A 73 14.51 14.17 9.23
CA ALA A 73 14.01 12.98 9.91
C ALA A 73 12.51 13.09 10.19
N LEU A 74 12.02 14.26 10.63
CA LEU A 74 10.61 14.50 10.86
C LEU A 74 9.79 14.40 9.58
N PHE A 75 10.23 15.01 8.48
CA PHE A 75 9.54 14.96 7.19
C PHE A 75 9.40 13.54 6.64
N THR A 76 10.33 12.65 6.96
CA THR A 76 10.35 11.27 6.51
C THR A 76 9.86 10.26 7.55
N ALA A 77 9.49 10.68 8.76
CA ALA A 77 9.16 9.79 9.90
C ALA A 77 8.06 8.74 9.59
N GLN A 78 7.21 9.02 8.61
CA GLN A 78 6.11 8.13 8.23
C GLN A 78 6.49 7.04 7.22
N TRP A 79 7.77 6.88 6.87
CA TRP A 79 8.23 5.87 5.89
C TRP A 79 7.83 4.43 6.27
N GLY A 80 7.68 4.14 7.55
CA GLY A 80 7.21 2.85 8.04
C GLY A 80 5.82 2.45 7.52
N TYR A 81 4.93 3.40 7.20
CA TYR A 81 3.59 3.10 6.70
C TYR A 81 3.58 2.54 5.27
N TYR A 82 4.59 2.80 4.47
CA TYR A 82 4.71 2.25 3.12
C TYR A 82 5.89 1.26 2.96
N GLY A 83 6.66 1.03 4.01
CA GLY A 83 7.64 -0.04 4.08
C GLY A 83 8.86 0.10 3.18
N SER A 84 9.26 1.33 2.82
CA SER A 84 10.47 1.59 2.03
C SER A 84 11.22 2.79 2.58
N THR A 85 12.53 2.66 2.77
CA THR A 85 13.36 3.75 3.30
C THR A 85 13.32 4.99 2.39
N PRO A 86 13.50 6.21 2.92
CA PRO A 86 13.47 7.44 2.12
C PRO A 86 14.43 7.44 0.92
N SER A 87 15.57 6.76 1.03
CA SER A 87 16.56 6.60 -0.06
C SER A 87 16.10 5.69 -1.20
N ARG A 88 15.08 4.86 -0.98
CA ARG A 88 14.54 3.90 -1.96
C ARG A 88 13.09 4.14 -2.32
N SER A 89 12.42 5.07 -1.66
CA SER A 89 11.01 5.37 -1.90
C SER A 89 10.80 6.53 -2.86
N SER A 90 9.75 6.42 -3.65
CA SER A 90 9.24 7.53 -4.45
C SER A 90 8.61 8.60 -3.55
N PHE A 91 8.89 9.87 -3.83
CA PHE A 91 8.27 10.97 -3.11
C PHE A 91 6.73 11.01 -3.30
N ALA A 92 6.22 10.48 -4.39
CA ALA A 92 4.77 10.36 -4.59
C ALA A 92 4.10 9.54 -3.48
N ILE A 93 4.71 8.41 -3.05
CA ILE A 93 4.19 7.58 -1.95
C ILE A 93 4.28 8.32 -0.62
N GLN A 94 5.42 8.94 -0.32
CA GLN A 94 5.60 9.77 0.89
C GLN A 94 4.51 10.85 0.97
N ALA A 95 4.31 11.59 -0.11
CA ALA A 95 3.33 12.66 -0.18
C ALA A 95 1.89 12.17 0.04
N LEU A 96 1.51 11.01 -0.53
CA LEU A 96 0.20 10.43 -0.32
C LEU A 96 -0.02 10.03 1.14
N VAL A 97 0.97 9.43 1.79
CA VAL A 97 0.89 9.06 3.21
C VAL A 97 0.74 10.30 4.09
N VAL A 98 1.59 11.33 3.89
CA VAL A 98 1.47 12.58 4.64
C VAL A 98 0.10 13.23 4.42
N LYS A 99 -0.37 13.29 3.15
CA LYS A 99 -1.69 13.84 2.82
C LYS A 99 -2.82 13.08 3.50
N HIS A 100 -2.69 11.76 3.61
CA HIS A 100 -3.68 10.93 4.28
C HIS A 100 -3.87 11.34 5.75
N PHE A 101 -2.78 11.65 6.46
CA PHE A 101 -2.81 12.04 7.86
C PHE A 101 -3.03 13.54 8.14
N MET A 102 -3.09 14.40 7.11
CA MET A 102 -3.33 15.85 7.30
C MET A 102 -4.68 16.18 7.96
N HIS A 103 -5.63 15.26 7.96
CA HIS A 103 -6.94 15.42 8.60
C HIS A 103 -7.08 14.58 9.89
N GLY A 104 -5.96 14.13 10.43
CA GLY A 104 -5.91 13.30 11.64
C GLY A 104 -5.94 11.80 11.35
N GLY A 105 -5.80 11.03 12.41
CA GLY A 105 -5.93 9.57 12.42
C GLY A 105 -7.17 9.17 13.21
N TYR A 106 -7.89 8.14 12.75
CA TYR A 106 -9.10 7.63 13.38
C TYR A 106 -8.96 6.14 13.63
N TYR A 107 -9.52 5.69 14.75
CA TYR A 107 -9.57 4.29 15.09
C TYR A 107 -11.04 3.88 15.31
N PRO A 108 -11.49 2.72 14.77
CA PRO A 108 -12.89 2.33 14.88
C PRO A 108 -13.26 2.01 16.34
N VAL A 109 -14.41 2.51 16.78
CA VAL A 109 -15.00 2.13 18.07
C VAL A 109 -15.26 0.63 18.08
N GLY A 110 -14.82 -0.06 19.12
CA GLY A 110 -14.87 -1.53 19.22
C GLY A 110 -13.65 -2.24 18.63
N GLY A 111 -12.68 -1.50 18.07
CA GLY A 111 -11.41 -2.03 17.56
C GLY A 111 -11.44 -2.41 16.08
N ALA A 112 -10.27 -2.73 15.54
CA ALA A 112 -10.09 -3.06 14.10
C ALA A 112 -10.96 -4.25 13.64
N ARG A 113 -11.32 -5.16 14.53
CA ARG A 113 -12.22 -6.29 14.23
C ARG A 113 -13.58 -5.87 13.66
N GLU A 114 -14.07 -4.68 14.01
CA GLU A 114 -15.36 -4.19 13.50
C GLU A 114 -15.33 -3.97 11.98
N ILE A 115 -14.16 -3.62 11.41
CA ILE A 115 -13.99 -3.51 9.95
C ILE A 115 -14.25 -4.85 9.29
N ALA A 116 -13.59 -5.91 9.76
CA ALA A 116 -13.77 -7.26 9.21
C ALA A 116 -15.21 -7.75 9.41
N LYS A 117 -15.79 -7.57 10.60
CA LYS A 117 -17.17 -7.97 10.91
C LYS A 117 -18.18 -7.34 9.95
N HIS A 118 -18.09 -6.03 9.71
CA HIS A 118 -19.02 -5.35 8.81
C HIS A 118 -18.83 -5.74 7.34
N LEU A 119 -17.59 -5.95 6.90
CA LEU A 119 -17.31 -6.43 5.53
C LEU A 119 -17.81 -7.85 5.32
N LEU A 120 -17.54 -8.76 6.26
CA LEU A 120 -17.98 -10.16 6.16
C LEU A 120 -19.50 -10.31 6.21
N THR A 121 -20.21 -9.43 6.94
CA THR A 121 -21.68 -9.38 6.88
C THR A 121 -22.15 -9.13 5.45
N LYS A 122 -21.51 -8.23 4.70
CA LYS A 122 -21.88 -7.98 3.28
C LYS A 122 -21.60 -9.16 2.37
N VAL A 123 -20.55 -9.93 2.65
CA VAL A 123 -20.28 -11.18 1.95
C VAL A 123 -21.41 -12.18 2.20
N ALA A 124 -21.83 -12.35 3.45
CA ALA A 124 -22.93 -13.25 3.82
C ALA A 124 -24.28 -12.80 3.22
N ASP A 125 -24.60 -11.51 3.27
CA ASP A 125 -25.81 -10.93 2.67
C ASP A 125 -25.89 -11.21 1.15
N ALA A 126 -24.74 -11.31 0.48
CA ALA A 126 -24.64 -11.65 -0.94
C ALA A 126 -24.61 -13.15 -1.23
N GLY A 127 -24.87 -14.00 -0.24
CA GLY A 127 -24.83 -15.46 -0.37
C GLY A 127 -23.43 -16.08 -0.34
N GLY A 128 -22.42 -15.29 0.01
CA GLY A 128 -21.05 -15.76 0.19
C GLY A 128 -20.82 -16.35 1.59
N TRP A 129 -19.65 -16.92 1.77
CA TRP A 129 -19.23 -17.50 3.05
C TRP A 129 -17.76 -17.26 3.31
N THR A 130 -17.33 -17.43 4.54
CA THR A 130 -15.94 -17.27 4.99
C THR A 130 -15.50 -18.49 5.76
N ARG A 131 -14.30 -18.98 5.48
CA ARG A 131 -13.65 -20.04 6.21
C ARG A 131 -12.33 -19.53 6.79
N VAL A 132 -12.08 -19.84 8.04
CA VAL A 132 -10.82 -19.54 8.75
C VAL A 132 -10.11 -20.84 9.12
N THR A 133 -8.85 -20.78 9.51
CA THR A 133 -8.05 -21.96 9.87
C THR A 133 -8.06 -23.00 8.74
N THR A 134 -7.91 -22.51 7.51
CA THR A 134 -7.99 -23.32 6.29
C THR A 134 -6.88 -22.92 5.35
N ASP A 135 -5.92 -23.81 5.15
CA ASP A 135 -4.76 -23.55 4.32
C ASP A 135 -5.03 -23.96 2.87
N VAL A 136 -4.70 -23.07 1.94
CA VAL A 136 -4.74 -23.33 0.50
C VAL A 136 -3.40 -23.89 0.08
N ASP A 137 -3.41 -25.06 -0.55
CA ASP A 137 -2.24 -25.73 -1.09
C ASP A 137 -1.91 -25.25 -2.51
N GLU A 138 -2.93 -25.18 -3.38
CA GLU A 138 -2.72 -24.85 -4.79
C GLU A 138 -3.89 -24.06 -5.39
N ILE A 139 -3.57 -23.20 -6.38
CA ILE A 139 -4.56 -22.60 -7.28
C ILE A 139 -4.75 -23.54 -8.47
N VAL A 140 -5.95 -24.09 -8.61
CA VAL A 140 -6.29 -25.04 -9.70
C VAL A 140 -6.37 -24.29 -11.02
N ILE A 141 -5.57 -24.75 -12.00
CA ILE A 141 -5.52 -24.18 -13.36
C ILE A 141 -6.02 -25.21 -14.36
N GLU A 142 -7.03 -24.85 -15.14
CA GLU A 142 -7.56 -25.65 -16.24
C GLU A 142 -7.68 -24.79 -17.50
N GLY A 143 -7.19 -25.27 -18.63
CA GLY A 143 -7.22 -24.53 -19.88
C GLY A 143 -6.54 -23.15 -19.82
N GLY A 144 -5.51 -23.01 -18.98
CA GLY A 144 -4.78 -21.75 -18.78
C GLY A 144 -5.51 -20.70 -17.91
N ARG A 145 -6.56 -21.09 -17.20
CA ARG A 145 -7.37 -20.22 -16.34
C ARG A 145 -7.41 -20.75 -14.91
N ALA A 146 -7.38 -19.87 -13.94
CA ALA A 146 -7.66 -20.22 -12.55
C ALA A 146 -9.17 -20.53 -12.42
N VAL A 147 -9.50 -21.72 -11.92
CA VAL A 147 -10.87 -22.23 -11.81
C VAL A 147 -11.26 -22.61 -10.38
N GLY A 148 -10.35 -22.54 -9.45
CA GLY A 148 -10.57 -22.87 -8.04
C GLY A 148 -9.29 -22.87 -7.23
N VAL A 149 -9.42 -23.36 -6.02
CA VAL A 149 -8.30 -23.64 -5.12
C VAL A 149 -8.43 -25.06 -4.58
N ARG A 150 -7.28 -25.70 -4.31
CA ARG A 150 -7.21 -26.96 -3.55
C ARG A 150 -6.69 -26.65 -2.16
N LEU A 151 -7.34 -27.20 -1.16
CA LEU A 151 -6.95 -27.10 0.24
C LEU A 151 -5.94 -28.20 0.58
N VAL A 152 -5.22 -28.04 1.70
CA VAL A 152 -4.24 -29.03 2.18
C VAL A 152 -4.88 -30.39 2.48
N ASP A 153 -6.14 -30.43 2.85
CA ASP A 153 -6.91 -31.67 3.06
C ASP A 153 -7.41 -32.33 1.77
N GLY A 154 -7.16 -31.73 0.61
CA GLY A 154 -7.55 -32.22 -0.71
C GLY A 154 -8.91 -31.71 -1.20
N GLU A 155 -9.68 -30.99 -0.39
CA GLU A 155 -10.96 -30.38 -0.83
C GLU A 155 -10.69 -29.35 -1.94
N GLU A 156 -11.48 -29.38 -3.01
CA GLU A 156 -11.44 -28.36 -4.06
C GLU A 156 -12.64 -27.42 -3.96
N ILE A 157 -12.35 -26.11 -3.96
CA ILE A 157 -13.36 -25.04 -3.97
C ILE A 157 -13.29 -24.37 -5.33
N ARG A 158 -14.36 -24.49 -6.12
CA ARG A 158 -14.43 -23.93 -7.47
C ARG A 158 -14.97 -22.52 -7.48
N ALA A 159 -14.33 -21.64 -8.27
CA ALA A 159 -14.78 -20.27 -8.50
C ALA A 159 -14.32 -19.77 -9.88
N PRO A 160 -15.11 -18.92 -10.56
CA PRO A 160 -14.76 -18.37 -11.87
C PRO A 160 -13.66 -17.32 -11.81
N ARG A 161 -13.32 -16.81 -10.62
CA ARG A 161 -12.27 -15.83 -10.38
C ARG A 161 -11.60 -16.11 -9.04
N ILE A 162 -10.26 -16.09 -9.04
CA ILE A 162 -9.46 -16.27 -7.84
C ILE A 162 -8.69 -14.97 -7.56
N VAL A 163 -8.75 -14.48 -6.33
CA VAL A 163 -7.97 -13.33 -5.86
C VAL A 163 -7.05 -13.81 -4.74
N SER A 164 -5.75 -13.74 -4.95
CA SER A 164 -4.77 -14.08 -3.94
C SER A 164 -4.23 -12.81 -3.25
N ALA A 165 -4.37 -12.74 -1.94
CA ALA A 165 -3.85 -11.67 -1.10
C ALA A 165 -2.67 -12.10 -0.22
N THR A 166 -2.05 -13.27 -0.50
CA THR A 166 -0.94 -13.84 0.28
C THR A 166 0.42 -13.23 -0.07
N GLY A 167 0.44 -12.22 -0.93
CA GLY A 167 1.64 -11.65 -1.53
C GLY A 167 2.03 -12.32 -2.85
N VAL A 168 2.51 -11.52 -3.79
CA VAL A 168 2.77 -11.98 -5.16
C VAL A 168 3.83 -13.07 -5.21
N LEU A 169 4.92 -12.96 -4.44
CA LEU A 169 5.96 -13.99 -4.39
C LEU A 169 5.47 -15.30 -3.80
N SER A 170 4.68 -15.26 -2.71
CA SER A 170 4.05 -16.46 -2.14
C SER A 170 3.11 -17.11 -3.14
N THR A 171 2.29 -16.32 -3.82
CA THR A 171 1.36 -16.82 -4.83
C THR A 171 2.10 -17.55 -5.95
N VAL A 172 3.14 -16.93 -6.55
CA VAL A 172 3.81 -17.52 -7.71
C VAL A 172 4.73 -18.71 -7.36
N ARG A 173 5.30 -18.73 -6.15
CA ARG A 173 6.24 -19.78 -5.74
C ARG A 173 5.59 -20.96 -5.05
N ARG A 174 4.44 -20.76 -4.41
CA ARG A 174 3.83 -21.75 -3.52
C ARG A 174 2.45 -22.21 -3.96
N LEU A 175 1.64 -21.31 -4.55
CA LEU A 175 0.26 -21.63 -4.87
C LEU A 175 0.02 -21.91 -6.36
N LEU A 176 0.91 -21.48 -7.26
CA LEU A 176 0.77 -21.78 -8.68
C LEU A 176 1.47 -23.09 -9.04
N PRO A 177 0.88 -23.92 -9.94
CA PRO A 177 1.53 -25.12 -10.45
C PRO A 177 2.90 -24.82 -11.07
N ALA A 178 3.84 -25.77 -10.96
CA ALA A 178 5.22 -25.61 -11.41
C ALA A 178 5.37 -25.17 -12.88
N TYR A 179 4.49 -25.63 -13.77
CA TYR A 179 4.54 -25.22 -15.18
C TYR A 179 4.11 -23.75 -15.41
N VAL A 180 3.32 -23.18 -14.51
CA VAL A 180 2.93 -21.76 -14.55
C VAL A 180 4.06 -20.90 -13.98
N SER A 181 4.71 -21.36 -12.92
CA SER A 181 5.83 -20.64 -12.29
C SER A 181 7.05 -20.46 -13.21
N GLN A 182 7.15 -21.24 -14.28
CA GLN A 182 8.21 -21.10 -15.31
C GLN A 182 7.92 -20.02 -16.36
N GLN A 183 6.75 -19.42 -16.36
CA GLN A 183 6.38 -18.40 -17.35
C GLN A 183 7.23 -17.12 -17.20
N PRO A 184 7.53 -16.41 -18.33
CA PRO A 184 8.36 -15.21 -18.28
C PRO A 184 7.89 -14.11 -17.33
N TRP A 185 6.58 -13.92 -17.20
CA TRP A 185 6.03 -12.93 -16.28
C TRP A 185 6.29 -13.26 -14.81
N VAL A 186 6.39 -14.54 -14.44
CA VAL A 186 6.76 -14.96 -13.08
C VAL A 186 8.21 -14.58 -12.78
N ARG A 187 9.11 -14.80 -13.74
CA ARG A 187 10.53 -14.40 -13.59
C ARG A 187 10.68 -12.89 -13.37
N SER A 188 9.86 -12.08 -14.03
CA SER A 188 9.87 -10.61 -13.81
C SER A 188 9.44 -10.23 -12.39
N ILE A 189 8.53 -10.99 -11.78
CA ILE A 189 8.12 -10.81 -10.38
C ILE A 189 9.24 -11.25 -9.42
N GLU A 190 9.88 -12.38 -9.69
CA GLU A 190 10.98 -12.90 -8.86
C GLU A 190 12.21 -12.00 -8.83
N SER A 191 12.41 -11.18 -9.87
CA SER A 191 13.48 -10.18 -9.92
C SER A 191 13.22 -8.96 -9.04
N LEU A 192 12.01 -8.77 -8.51
CA LEU A 192 11.67 -7.64 -7.65
C LEU A 192 12.37 -7.75 -6.30
N ALA A 193 13.04 -6.68 -5.89
CA ALA A 193 13.59 -6.60 -4.55
C ALA A 193 12.44 -6.50 -3.53
N PRO A 194 12.45 -7.33 -2.47
CA PRO A 194 11.43 -7.22 -1.43
C PRO A 194 11.54 -5.89 -0.69
N SER A 195 10.40 -5.39 -0.21
CA SER A 195 10.39 -4.28 0.74
C SER A 195 11.02 -4.71 2.09
N PRO A 196 11.55 -3.76 2.89
CA PRO A 196 12.00 -4.08 4.24
C PRO A 196 10.88 -4.74 5.06
N PRO A 197 11.18 -5.84 5.78
CA PRO A 197 10.20 -6.46 6.66
C PRO A 197 9.92 -5.57 7.88
N HIS A 198 8.69 -5.65 8.40
CA HIS A 198 8.29 -4.97 9.63
C HIS A 198 7.95 -5.99 10.70
N VAL A 199 8.38 -5.70 11.92
CA VAL A 199 7.92 -6.38 13.13
C VAL A 199 7.13 -5.36 13.94
N CYS A 200 5.84 -5.63 14.15
CA CYS A 200 4.98 -4.78 14.96
C CYS A 200 4.78 -5.44 16.33
N LEU A 201 5.11 -4.70 17.39
CA LEU A 201 4.81 -5.09 18.77
C LEU A 201 3.64 -4.26 19.28
N TYR A 202 2.53 -4.91 19.56
CA TYR A 202 1.34 -4.27 20.13
C TYR A 202 1.36 -4.44 21.64
N LEU A 203 1.46 -3.32 22.37
CA LEU A 203 1.53 -3.31 23.83
C LEU A 203 0.24 -2.72 24.40
N GLY A 204 -0.39 -3.44 25.31
CA GLY A 204 -1.50 -2.94 26.13
C GLY A 204 -1.00 -2.57 27.52
N PHE A 205 -1.23 -1.34 27.95
CA PHE A 205 -0.86 -0.87 29.27
C PHE A 205 -2.11 -0.69 30.14
N LYS A 206 -1.96 -0.94 31.46
CA LYS A 206 -2.95 -0.57 32.46
C LYS A 206 -2.58 0.82 32.98
N GLY A 207 -3.57 1.73 33.06
CA GLY A 207 -3.37 3.09 33.54
C GLY A 207 -3.19 4.13 32.42
N ASP A 208 -2.90 5.36 32.83
CA ASP A 208 -2.65 6.46 31.87
C ASP A 208 -1.19 6.48 31.45
N ILE A 209 -0.96 6.25 30.15
CA ILE A 209 0.38 6.22 29.55
C ILE A 209 1.12 7.57 29.68
N ARG A 210 0.38 8.69 29.78
CA ARG A 210 0.98 10.01 30.00
C ARG A 210 1.72 10.10 31.31
N SER A 211 1.27 9.37 32.36
CA SER A 211 1.96 9.30 33.64
C SER A 211 3.31 8.60 33.55
N ALA A 212 3.56 7.84 32.50
CA ALA A 212 4.84 7.17 32.21
C ALA A 212 5.82 8.05 31.43
N GLY A 213 5.44 9.29 31.09
CA GLY A 213 6.30 10.21 30.33
C GLY A 213 6.31 10.03 28.81
N CYS A 214 5.26 9.38 28.27
CA CYS A 214 5.09 9.18 26.82
C CYS A 214 4.12 10.20 26.20
#